data_5b038bbef33d161bd9735e84bc8e600d
#
_entry.id   5b038bbef33d161bd9735e84bc8e600d
#
_cell.length_a   1.000
_cell.length_b   1.000
_cell.length_c   1.000
_cell.angle_alpha   90.00
_cell.angle_beta   90.00
_cell.angle_gamma   90.00
#
_symmetry.space_group_name_H-M   'P 1'
#
loop_
_entity.id
_entity.type
_entity.pdbx_description
1 polymer ?
#
loop_
_entity_poly.entity_id
_entity_poly.type
_entity_poly.pdbx_seq_one_letter_code
_entity_poly.pdbx_strand_id
1 'polypeptide(L)'
;MRIAITGAAGHLGRHVIESLLARGVAAQDLVAIVRTASKAEDLTARGITVAEAPYEDVAALTEALQGVDRLVLVSGSEVGKRAAQHTNVLEAAKAAGVAFIAYTSLVNADSSELSLAPEHRETEALLASSGIDHVLLRNGWYWENFASNVDAARATGHVFGAAGEGRVNGAARRDYAEAAAVVVTTDGHAGKTYELGGQPSLTYPEIAQAVGTVIGAEVSYVNQSVEEYQQTLEGAGLPAEVARMIAGWDVAIAGGALETASTDLEDLIGRPATSLAEALAA
;
A
#
# COMPACT_ATOMS: atom_id res chain seq x y z
N MET A 1 -3.03 -21.87 12.68
CA MET A 1 -2.03 -20.82 12.31
C MET A 1 -2.66 -19.48 12.57
N ARG A 2 -2.10 -18.69 13.46
CA ARG A 2 -2.65 -17.40 13.85
C ARG A 2 -1.93 -16.28 13.09
N ILE A 3 -2.68 -15.38 12.44
CA ILE A 3 -2.12 -14.33 11.60
C ILE A 3 -2.54 -12.97 12.17
N ALA A 4 -1.56 -12.09 12.39
CA ALA A 4 -1.82 -10.70 12.77
C ALA A 4 -1.66 -9.77 11.57
N ILE A 5 -2.42 -8.69 11.54
CA ILE A 5 -2.37 -7.64 10.53
C ILE A 5 -2.28 -6.31 11.26
N THR A 6 -1.20 -5.55 11.04
CA THR A 6 -1.12 -4.18 11.54
C THR A 6 -1.86 -3.22 10.60
N GLY A 7 -2.25 -2.05 11.11
CA GLY A 7 -3.02 -1.10 10.30
C GLY A 7 -4.36 -1.66 9.83
N ALA A 8 -4.91 -2.64 10.54
CA ALA A 8 -6.06 -3.45 10.15
C ALA A 8 -7.36 -2.64 9.92
N ALA A 9 -7.51 -1.47 10.54
CA ALA A 9 -8.64 -0.57 10.29
C ALA A 9 -8.46 0.32 9.06
N GLY A 10 -7.26 0.34 8.46
CA GLY A 10 -6.96 1.10 7.24
C GLY A 10 -7.43 0.40 5.97
N HIS A 11 -7.39 1.12 4.84
CA HIS A 11 -7.87 0.60 3.55
C HIS A 11 -7.20 -0.71 3.14
N LEU A 12 -5.86 -0.77 3.14
CA LEU A 12 -5.14 -1.99 2.76
C LEU A 12 -5.36 -3.12 3.78
N GLY A 13 -5.25 -2.82 5.08
CA GLY A 13 -5.40 -3.82 6.13
C GLY A 13 -6.77 -4.50 6.13
N ARG A 14 -7.85 -3.76 5.84
CA ARG A 14 -9.19 -4.33 5.67
C ARG A 14 -9.25 -5.31 4.49
N HIS A 15 -8.68 -4.94 3.36
CA HIS A 15 -8.62 -5.84 2.20
C HIS A 15 -7.77 -7.09 2.48
N VAL A 16 -6.68 -6.98 3.26
CA VAL A 16 -5.89 -8.16 3.68
C VAL A 16 -6.76 -9.11 4.52
N ILE A 17 -7.55 -8.59 5.47
CA ILE A 17 -8.47 -9.39 6.26
C ILE A 17 -9.50 -10.10 5.36
N GLU A 18 -10.15 -9.38 4.44
CA GLU A 18 -11.10 -9.96 3.50
C GLU A 18 -10.47 -11.07 2.64
N SER A 19 -9.26 -10.83 2.15
CA SER A 19 -8.53 -11.81 1.35
C SER A 19 -8.17 -13.06 2.15
N LEU A 20 -7.77 -12.91 3.41
CA LEU A 20 -7.47 -14.04 4.31
C LEU A 20 -8.73 -14.88 4.59
N LEU A 21 -9.86 -14.23 4.88
CA LEU A 21 -11.14 -14.92 5.08
C LEU A 21 -11.60 -15.63 3.81
N ALA A 22 -11.48 -15.01 2.65
CA ALA A 22 -11.80 -15.62 1.35
C ALA A 22 -10.92 -16.84 1.04
N ARG A 23 -9.68 -16.88 1.55
CA ARG A 23 -8.77 -18.02 1.45
C ARG A 23 -9.04 -19.11 2.50
N GLY A 24 -10.08 -18.96 3.33
CA GLY A 24 -10.51 -19.95 4.30
C GLY A 24 -9.81 -19.85 5.67
N VAL A 25 -9.07 -18.77 5.96
CA VAL A 25 -8.55 -18.51 7.30
C VAL A 25 -9.74 -18.22 8.21
N ALA A 26 -9.85 -18.94 9.33
CA ALA A 26 -10.95 -18.72 10.27
C ALA A 26 -10.81 -17.36 10.97
N ALA A 27 -11.94 -16.65 11.17
CA ALA A 27 -11.93 -15.32 11.80
C ALA A 27 -11.22 -15.31 13.17
N GLN A 28 -11.40 -16.35 13.95
CA GLN A 28 -10.77 -16.53 15.27
C GLN A 28 -9.24 -16.70 15.21
N ASP A 29 -8.68 -17.01 14.05
CA ASP A 29 -7.24 -17.13 13.83
C ASP A 29 -6.62 -15.78 13.38
N LEU A 30 -7.44 -14.74 13.20
CA LEU A 30 -7.00 -13.41 12.80
C LEU A 30 -6.90 -12.47 14.00
N VAL A 31 -5.84 -11.67 14.02
CA VAL A 31 -5.63 -10.57 14.98
C VAL A 31 -5.51 -9.26 14.22
N ALA A 32 -6.51 -8.41 14.34
CA ALA A 32 -6.52 -7.06 13.77
C ALA A 32 -5.88 -6.08 14.75
N ILE A 33 -4.64 -5.68 14.48
CA ILE A 33 -3.92 -4.68 15.29
C ILE A 33 -4.26 -3.29 14.75
N VAL A 34 -4.83 -2.46 15.60
CA VAL A 34 -5.34 -1.14 15.25
C VAL A 34 -4.85 -0.06 16.22
N ARG A 35 -4.77 1.19 15.77
CA ARG A 35 -4.45 2.33 16.63
C ARG A 35 -5.61 2.71 17.55
N THR A 36 -6.86 2.42 17.15
CA THR A 36 -8.08 2.78 17.87
C THR A 36 -9.13 1.70 17.64
N ALA A 37 -9.52 0.99 18.69
CA ALA A 37 -10.41 -0.17 18.61
C ALA A 37 -11.80 0.17 18.07
N SER A 38 -12.35 1.36 18.37
CA SER A 38 -13.67 1.77 17.89
C SER A 38 -13.77 1.88 16.35
N LYS A 39 -12.65 1.93 15.63
CA LYS A 39 -12.62 1.91 14.17
C LYS A 39 -12.70 0.50 13.56
N ALA A 40 -12.78 -0.53 14.41
CA ALA A 40 -12.75 -1.94 14.02
C ALA A 40 -13.82 -2.79 14.73
N GLU A 41 -14.89 -2.17 15.24
CA GLU A 41 -16.00 -2.88 15.92
C GLU A 41 -16.68 -3.90 15.00
N ASP A 42 -16.77 -3.59 13.71
CA ASP A 42 -17.28 -4.49 12.68
C ASP A 42 -16.44 -5.77 12.55
N LEU A 43 -15.13 -5.69 12.75
CA LEU A 43 -14.24 -6.85 12.74
C LEU A 43 -14.47 -7.73 13.98
N THR A 44 -14.66 -7.11 15.15
CA THR A 44 -15.02 -7.83 16.39
C THR A 44 -16.34 -8.57 16.23
N ALA A 45 -17.35 -7.93 15.62
CA ALA A 45 -18.64 -8.55 15.36
C ALA A 45 -18.57 -9.79 14.44
N ARG A 46 -17.49 -9.89 13.64
CA ARG A 46 -17.20 -11.05 12.76
C ARG A 46 -16.36 -12.14 13.44
N GLY A 47 -16.03 -11.98 14.73
CA GLY A 47 -15.26 -12.95 15.51
C GLY A 47 -13.74 -12.82 15.34
N ILE A 48 -13.25 -11.71 14.78
CA ILE A 48 -11.82 -11.40 14.67
C ILE A 48 -11.36 -10.78 15.98
N THR A 49 -10.20 -11.21 16.48
CA THR A 49 -9.57 -10.57 17.65
C THR A 49 -9.10 -9.16 17.26
N VAL A 50 -9.63 -8.12 17.91
CA VAL A 50 -9.17 -6.74 17.73
C VAL A 50 -8.29 -6.35 18.91
N ALA A 51 -7.05 -5.91 18.63
CA ALA A 51 -6.11 -5.43 19.62
C ALA A 51 -5.80 -3.94 19.35
N GLU A 52 -6.05 -3.08 20.36
CA GLU A 52 -5.63 -1.69 20.30
C GLU A 52 -4.16 -1.61 20.72
N ALA A 53 -3.27 -1.44 19.74
CA ALA A 53 -1.84 -1.33 19.94
C ALA A 53 -1.25 -0.35 18.90
N PRO A 54 -1.15 0.95 19.23
CA PRO A 54 -0.49 1.93 18.38
C PRO A 54 1.00 1.56 18.23
N TYR A 55 1.60 1.92 17.10
CA TYR A 55 3.00 1.56 16.80
C TYR A 55 4.03 2.13 17.78
N GLU A 56 3.66 3.11 18.58
CA GLU A 56 4.48 3.70 19.64
C GLU A 56 4.48 2.87 20.94
N ASP A 57 3.54 1.94 21.12
CA ASP A 57 3.37 1.14 22.33
C ASP A 57 3.88 -0.30 22.12
N VAL A 58 5.18 -0.48 22.39
CA VAL A 58 5.84 -1.80 22.25
C VAL A 58 5.21 -2.86 23.19
N ALA A 59 4.74 -2.46 24.37
CA ALA A 59 4.14 -3.40 25.32
C ALA A 59 2.79 -3.91 24.80
N ALA A 60 1.92 -3.01 24.33
CA ALA A 60 0.64 -3.39 23.74
C ALA A 60 0.83 -4.21 22.45
N LEU A 61 1.81 -3.85 21.61
CA LEU A 61 2.16 -4.64 20.42
C LEU A 61 2.64 -6.05 20.79
N THR A 62 3.50 -6.17 21.82
CA THR A 62 4.00 -7.47 22.27
C THR A 62 2.87 -8.36 22.79
N GLU A 63 1.92 -7.79 23.55
CA GLU A 63 0.74 -8.50 24.03
C GLU A 63 -0.15 -8.94 22.86
N ALA A 64 -0.43 -8.05 21.92
CA ALA A 64 -1.24 -8.32 20.73
C ALA A 64 -0.66 -9.44 19.84
N LEU A 65 0.67 -9.57 19.83
CA LEU A 65 1.39 -10.56 19.02
C LEU A 65 1.63 -11.91 19.75
N GLN A 66 1.19 -12.08 21.00
CA GLN A 66 1.34 -13.37 21.69
C GLN A 66 0.60 -14.49 20.96
N GLY A 67 1.33 -15.56 20.67
CA GLY A 67 0.81 -16.73 19.98
C GLY A 67 0.48 -16.51 18.51
N VAL A 68 0.96 -15.42 17.92
CA VAL A 68 0.88 -15.14 16.47
C VAL A 68 2.03 -15.84 15.76
N ASP A 69 1.70 -16.62 14.72
CA ASP A 69 2.68 -17.32 13.91
C ASP A 69 3.25 -16.41 12.80
N ARG A 70 2.37 -15.65 12.12
CA ARG A 70 2.72 -14.82 10.95
C ARG A 70 2.12 -13.41 11.09
N LEU A 71 2.87 -12.41 10.66
CA LEU A 71 2.47 -11.01 10.70
C LEU A 71 2.45 -10.40 9.30
N VAL A 72 1.36 -9.73 8.94
CA VAL A 72 1.35 -8.76 7.84
C VAL A 72 1.63 -7.38 8.43
N LEU A 73 2.85 -6.90 8.24
CA LEU A 73 3.25 -5.54 8.62
C LEU A 73 2.84 -4.59 7.49
N VAL A 74 1.67 -3.99 7.64
CA VAL A 74 1.22 -2.90 6.75
C VAL A 74 1.97 -1.63 7.11
N SER A 75 2.66 -1.04 6.14
CA SER A 75 3.48 0.16 6.37
C SER A 75 2.69 1.33 6.93
N GLY A 76 3.26 2.02 7.91
CA GLY A 76 2.69 3.23 8.49
C GLY A 76 2.56 4.35 7.45
N SER A 77 1.52 5.18 7.58
CA SER A 77 1.27 6.32 6.68
C SER A 77 1.88 7.65 7.17
N GLU A 78 2.47 7.67 8.35
CA GLU A 78 3.05 8.87 8.95
C GLU A 78 4.50 9.04 8.47
N VAL A 79 4.68 9.87 7.43
CA VAL A 79 5.99 10.20 6.89
C VAL A 79 6.87 10.86 7.98
N GLY A 80 8.11 10.44 8.07
CA GLY A 80 9.07 10.89 9.11
C GLY A 80 9.01 10.09 10.42
N LYS A 81 8.03 9.17 10.58
CA LYS A 81 7.91 8.34 11.79
C LYS A 81 7.97 6.85 11.50
N ARG A 82 7.85 6.46 10.24
CA ARG A 82 7.70 5.04 9.82
C ARG A 82 8.82 4.17 10.35
N ALA A 83 10.07 4.57 10.22
CA ALA A 83 11.21 3.77 10.66
C ALA A 83 11.18 3.48 12.17
N ALA A 84 10.92 4.50 12.99
CA ALA A 84 10.79 4.32 14.44
C ALA A 84 9.59 3.43 14.81
N GLN A 85 8.43 3.66 14.17
CA GLN A 85 7.23 2.85 14.38
C GLN A 85 7.45 1.38 14.01
N HIS A 86 8.10 1.13 12.86
CA HIS A 86 8.38 -0.24 12.42
C HIS A 86 9.43 -0.93 13.29
N THR A 87 10.43 -0.20 13.81
CA THR A 87 11.38 -0.72 14.81
C THR A 87 10.62 -1.29 16.01
N ASN A 88 9.67 -0.55 16.55
CA ASN A 88 8.85 -0.99 17.68
C ASN A 88 8.04 -2.26 17.37
N VAL A 89 7.46 -2.34 16.15
CA VAL A 89 6.72 -3.55 15.74
C VAL A 89 7.65 -4.75 15.63
N LEU A 90 8.87 -4.59 15.09
CA LEU A 90 9.84 -5.67 14.95
C LEU A 90 10.37 -6.13 16.32
N GLU A 91 10.61 -5.22 17.26
CA GLU A 91 10.98 -5.54 18.63
C GLU A 91 9.87 -6.37 19.32
N ALA A 92 8.61 -5.93 19.19
CA ALA A 92 7.46 -6.64 19.72
C ALA A 92 7.27 -8.02 19.07
N ALA A 93 7.39 -8.11 17.75
CA ALA A 93 7.28 -9.36 17.00
C ALA A 93 8.36 -10.38 17.44
N LYS A 94 9.61 -9.91 17.63
CA LYS A 94 10.71 -10.73 18.13
C LYS A 94 10.45 -11.20 19.56
N ALA A 95 9.99 -10.31 20.44
CA ALA A 95 9.68 -10.66 21.83
C ALA A 95 8.52 -11.66 21.94
N ALA A 96 7.53 -11.56 21.06
CA ALA A 96 6.38 -12.48 21.00
C ALA A 96 6.69 -13.81 20.28
N GLY A 97 7.83 -13.94 19.59
CA GLY A 97 8.22 -15.15 18.87
C GLY A 97 7.52 -15.32 17.52
N VAL A 98 7.11 -14.24 16.85
CA VAL A 98 6.56 -14.29 15.50
C VAL A 98 7.58 -14.91 14.56
N ALA A 99 7.17 -15.96 13.82
CA ALA A 99 8.08 -16.73 12.98
C ALA A 99 8.29 -16.13 11.56
N PHE A 100 7.29 -15.37 11.04
CA PHE A 100 7.34 -14.85 9.68
C PHE A 100 6.65 -13.51 9.56
N ILE A 101 7.25 -12.58 8.78
CA ILE A 101 6.70 -11.24 8.52
C ILE A 101 6.60 -10.99 7.01
N ALA A 102 5.39 -10.65 6.53
CA ALA A 102 5.20 -10.05 5.21
C ALA A 102 5.10 -8.54 5.35
N TYR A 103 6.04 -7.81 4.77
CA TYR A 103 6.09 -6.35 4.85
C TYR A 103 5.65 -5.69 3.56
N THR A 104 4.70 -4.75 3.65
CA THR A 104 4.29 -3.93 2.50
C THR A 104 5.25 -2.76 2.29
N SER A 105 6.18 -2.94 1.37
CA SER A 105 7.18 -1.96 0.97
C SER A 105 6.73 -1.17 -0.25
N LEU A 106 7.66 -0.58 -0.99
CA LEU A 106 7.45 0.25 -2.18
C LEU A 106 8.22 -0.35 -3.36
N VAL A 107 7.60 -0.38 -4.54
CA VAL A 107 8.23 -0.82 -5.80
C VAL A 107 9.53 -0.07 -6.03
N ASN A 108 10.56 -0.79 -6.50
CA ASN A 108 11.90 -0.25 -6.72
C ASN A 108 12.50 0.44 -5.49
N ALA A 109 12.18 0.03 -4.25
CA ALA A 109 12.57 0.75 -3.03
C ALA A 109 14.08 1.05 -2.95
N ASP A 110 14.92 0.18 -3.48
CA ASP A 110 16.40 0.31 -3.48
C ASP A 110 16.91 1.44 -4.39
N SER A 111 16.21 1.74 -5.49
CA SER A 111 16.62 2.75 -6.48
C SER A 111 15.64 3.91 -6.63
N SER A 112 14.42 3.81 -6.06
CA SER A 112 13.38 4.80 -6.26
C SER A 112 13.73 6.17 -5.66
N GLU A 113 13.48 7.22 -6.45
CA GLU A 113 13.63 8.63 -6.07
C GLU A 113 12.37 9.20 -5.37
N LEU A 114 11.32 8.39 -5.20
CA LEU A 114 10.15 8.80 -4.42
C LEU A 114 10.56 9.14 -2.99
N SER A 115 10.06 10.24 -2.48
CA SER A 115 10.35 10.69 -1.10
C SER A 115 9.93 9.69 -0.01
N LEU A 116 9.12 8.71 -0.37
CA LEU A 116 8.69 7.59 0.49
C LEU A 116 9.75 6.48 0.59
N ALA A 117 10.61 6.30 -0.42
CA ALA A 117 11.52 5.18 -0.54
C ALA A 117 12.56 5.07 0.59
N PRO A 118 13.15 6.17 1.11
CA PRO A 118 14.14 6.08 2.20
C PRO A 118 13.64 5.32 3.42
N GLU A 119 12.42 5.62 3.91
CA GLU A 119 11.86 4.95 5.09
C GLU A 119 11.48 3.48 4.82
N HIS A 120 11.14 3.15 3.56
CA HIS A 120 10.93 1.76 3.17
C HIS A 120 12.25 0.98 3.16
N ARG A 121 13.33 1.54 2.57
CA ARG A 121 14.68 0.93 2.62
C ARG A 121 15.15 0.70 4.05
N GLU A 122 14.93 1.68 4.94
CA GLU A 122 15.29 1.55 6.34
C GLU A 122 14.54 0.39 7.01
N THR A 123 13.25 0.24 6.75
CA THR A 123 12.47 -0.89 7.28
C THR A 123 12.92 -2.23 6.67
N GLU A 124 13.23 -2.29 5.38
CA GLU A 124 13.77 -3.49 4.74
C GLU A 124 15.11 -3.91 5.39
N ALA A 125 15.98 -2.95 5.69
CA ALA A 125 17.25 -3.20 6.39
C ALA A 125 17.04 -3.70 7.83
N LEU A 126 16.06 -3.13 8.55
CA LEU A 126 15.67 -3.59 9.89
C LEU A 126 15.17 -5.04 9.85
N LEU A 127 14.33 -5.40 8.88
CA LEU A 127 13.84 -6.77 8.68
C LEU A 127 15.00 -7.72 8.39
N ALA A 128 15.90 -7.38 7.48
CA ALA A 128 17.07 -8.18 7.13
C ALA A 128 17.98 -8.47 8.34
N SER A 129 18.06 -7.54 9.29
CA SER A 129 18.86 -7.68 10.52
C SER A 129 18.09 -8.27 11.70
N SER A 130 16.78 -8.45 11.61
CA SER A 130 15.90 -8.86 12.72
C SER A 130 16.13 -10.32 13.17
N GLY A 131 16.54 -11.19 12.23
CA GLY A 131 16.60 -12.63 12.41
C GLY A 131 15.24 -13.33 12.29
N ILE A 132 14.17 -12.62 11.93
CA ILE A 132 12.84 -13.17 11.64
C ILE A 132 12.75 -13.45 10.15
N ASP A 133 12.24 -14.61 9.76
CA ASP A 133 11.92 -14.89 8.35
C ASP A 133 10.95 -13.85 7.81
N HIS A 134 11.22 -13.32 6.63
CA HIS A 134 10.38 -12.26 6.07
C HIS A 134 10.31 -12.32 4.54
N VAL A 135 9.30 -11.63 4.00
CA VAL A 135 9.13 -11.36 2.58
C VAL A 135 8.87 -9.86 2.39
N LEU A 136 9.48 -9.29 1.37
CA LEU A 136 9.27 -7.91 0.98
C LEU A 136 8.24 -7.86 -0.16
N LEU A 137 7.12 -7.20 0.08
CA LEU A 137 6.06 -6.93 -0.88
C LEU A 137 6.20 -5.48 -1.33
N ARG A 138 6.99 -5.23 -2.35
CA ARG A 138 7.24 -3.90 -2.90
C ARG A 138 6.08 -3.48 -3.79
N ASN A 139 5.03 -2.95 -3.15
CA ASN A 139 3.80 -2.52 -3.82
C ASN A 139 4.08 -1.34 -4.74
N GLY A 140 3.53 -1.39 -5.94
CA GLY A 140 3.42 -0.27 -6.85
C GLY A 140 2.41 0.77 -6.37
N TRP A 141 1.84 1.54 -7.32
CA TRP A 141 0.90 2.60 -6.96
C TRP A 141 -0.52 2.06 -6.81
N TYR A 142 -1.27 2.59 -5.83
CA TYR A 142 -2.68 2.23 -5.68
C TYR A 142 -3.54 3.04 -6.63
N TRP A 143 -4.35 2.36 -7.45
CA TRP A 143 -5.26 3.02 -8.37
C TRP A 143 -6.24 3.96 -7.67
N GLU A 144 -6.63 3.66 -6.46
CA GLU A 144 -7.51 4.50 -5.64
C GLU A 144 -6.87 5.86 -5.25
N ASN A 145 -5.56 6.02 -5.43
CA ASN A 145 -4.92 7.33 -5.26
C ASN A 145 -5.36 8.33 -6.34
N PHE A 146 -5.87 7.83 -7.47
CA PHE A 146 -6.43 8.66 -8.54
C PHE A 146 -7.93 8.99 -8.33
N ALA A 147 -8.55 8.64 -7.21
CA ALA A 147 -9.97 8.91 -6.97
C ALA A 147 -10.30 10.41 -7.03
N SER A 148 -9.43 11.28 -6.51
CA SER A 148 -9.62 12.73 -6.60
C SER A 148 -9.56 13.28 -8.03
N ASN A 149 -8.88 12.58 -8.95
CA ASN A 149 -8.83 12.94 -10.36
C ASN A 149 -10.19 12.73 -11.05
N VAL A 150 -11.03 11.82 -10.55
CA VAL A 150 -12.39 11.61 -11.04
C VAL A 150 -13.24 12.86 -10.80
N ASP A 151 -13.18 13.44 -9.60
CA ASP A 151 -13.94 14.64 -9.26
C ASP A 151 -13.39 15.87 -10.02
N ALA A 152 -12.07 16.01 -10.12
CA ALA A 152 -11.43 17.06 -10.90
C ALA A 152 -11.83 16.96 -12.38
N ALA A 153 -11.82 15.75 -12.96
CA ALA A 153 -12.19 15.52 -14.34
C ALA A 153 -13.68 15.84 -14.62
N ARG A 154 -14.58 15.51 -13.70
CA ARG A 154 -16.00 15.90 -13.79
C ARG A 154 -16.19 17.42 -13.83
N ALA A 155 -15.37 18.16 -13.10
CA ALA A 155 -15.46 19.60 -13.01
C ALA A 155 -14.78 20.33 -14.18
N THR A 156 -13.70 19.77 -14.72
CA THR A 156 -12.80 20.47 -15.65
C THR A 156 -12.63 19.81 -17.02
N GLY A 157 -12.95 18.52 -17.14
CA GLY A 157 -12.61 17.70 -18.32
C GLY A 157 -11.15 17.27 -18.37
N HIS A 158 -10.38 17.48 -17.29
CA HIS A 158 -8.93 17.24 -17.28
C HIS A 158 -8.44 16.46 -16.06
N VAL A 159 -7.37 15.69 -16.29
CA VAL A 159 -6.45 15.22 -15.24
C VAL A 159 -5.19 16.07 -15.34
N PHE A 160 -4.78 16.67 -14.23
CA PHE A 160 -3.58 17.48 -14.14
C PHE A 160 -2.44 16.70 -13.51
N GLY A 161 -1.20 16.99 -13.90
CA GLY A 161 0.00 16.39 -13.32
C GLY A 161 1.27 16.96 -13.92
N ALA A 162 2.41 16.55 -13.40
CA ALA A 162 3.74 16.97 -13.84
C ALA A 162 4.64 15.78 -14.23
N ALA A 163 4.05 14.62 -14.50
CA ALA A 163 4.79 13.39 -14.76
C ALA A 163 5.21 13.19 -16.23
N GLY A 164 4.83 14.11 -17.14
CA GLY A 164 5.22 14.03 -18.57
C GLY A 164 4.83 12.69 -19.20
N GLU A 165 5.83 11.95 -19.69
CA GLU A 165 5.68 10.62 -20.28
C GLU A 165 5.88 9.48 -19.28
N GLY A 166 5.99 9.80 -17.97
CA GLY A 166 6.15 8.82 -16.91
C GLY A 166 5.04 7.78 -16.90
N ARG A 167 5.42 6.56 -16.48
CA ARG A 167 4.52 5.41 -16.45
C ARG A 167 4.30 4.91 -15.04
N VAL A 168 3.12 4.36 -14.81
CA VAL A 168 2.71 3.82 -13.51
C VAL A 168 2.27 2.38 -13.66
N ASN A 169 2.95 1.47 -12.97
CA ASN A 169 2.48 0.11 -12.75
C ASN A 169 1.68 0.09 -11.45
N GLY A 170 0.40 0.40 -11.56
CA GLY A 170 -0.52 0.41 -10.43
C GLY A 170 -1.45 -0.79 -10.40
N ALA A 171 -2.08 -1.03 -9.27
CA ALA A 171 -3.16 -2.00 -9.09
C ALA A 171 -4.12 -1.53 -8.00
N ALA A 172 -5.28 -2.16 -7.91
CA ALA A 172 -6.21 -1.90 -6.80
C ALA A 172 -5.61 -2.38 -5.47
N ARG A 173 -5.89 -1.69 -4.37
CA ARG A 173 -5.45 -2.12 -3.02
C ARG A 173 -5.83 -3.55 -2.70
N ARG A 174 -6.98 -4.01 -3.21
CA ARG A 174 -7.44 -5.40 -3.03
C ARG A 174 -6.49 -6.43 -3.65
N ASP A 175 -5.81 -6.12 -4.76
CA ASP A 175 -4.89 -7.04 -5.42
C ASP A 175 -3.59 -7.18 -4.61
N TYR A 176 -3.04 -6.08 -4.10
CA TYR A 176 -1.90 -6.12 -3.17
C TYR A 176 -2.23 -6.84 -1.87
N ALA A 177 -3.46 -6.66 -1.37
CA ALA A 177 -3.94 -7.37 -0.19
C ALA A 177 -4.07 -8.86 -0.44
N GLU A 178 -4.53 -9.27 -1.62
CA GLU A 178 -4.60 -10.67 -2.04
C GLU A 178 -3.20 -11.28 -2.11
N ALA A 179 -2.22 -10.58 -2.72
CA ALA A 179 -0.82 -11.01 -2.73
C ALA A 179 -0.25 -11.19 -1.30
N ALA A 180 -0.53 -10.23 -0.40
CA ALA A 180 -0.14 -10.36 1.00
C ALA A 180 -0.79 -11.58 1.68
N ALA A 181 -2.06 -11.83 1.42
CA ALA A 181 -2.77 -13.02 1.94
C ALA A 181 -2.19 -14.33 1.37
N VAL A 182 -1.81 -14.37 0.10
CA VAL A 182 -1.13 -15.52 -0.51
C VAL A 182 0.16 -15.84 0.25
N VAL A 183 1.07 -14.88 0.40
CA VAL A 183 2.39 -15.14 0.96
C VAL A 183 2.38 -15.50 2.45
N VAL A 184 1.35 -15.07 3.20
CA VAL A 184 1.23 -15.45 4.61
C VAL A 184 0.42 -16.72 4.83
N THR A 185 -0.20 -17.30 3.79
CA THR A 185 -0.96 -18.55 3.87
C THR A 185 -0.30 -19.72 3.14
N THR A 186 0.76 -19.46 2.38
CA THR A 186 1.53 -20.47 1.65
C THR A 186 3.00 -20.46 2.08
N ASP A 187 3.77 -21.48 1.67
CA ASP A 187 5.18 -21.58 2.02
C ASP A 187 6.09 -21.20 0.84
N GLY A 188 7.39 -21.05 1.13
CA GLY A 188 8.41 -20.78 0.11
C GLY A 188 8.59 -19.30 -0.23
N HIS A 189 8.12 -18.39 0.62
CA HIS A 189 8.23 -16.95 0.43
C HIS A 189 9.33 -16.28 1.26
N ALA A 190 9.87 -16.96 2.28
CA ALA A 190 10.92 -16.42 3.14
C ALA A 190 12.16 -16.00 2.31
N GLY A 191 12.69 -14.82 2.59
CA GLY A 191 13.84 -14.23 1.91
C GLY A 191 13.58 -13.71 0.50
N LYS A 192 12.33 -13.75 0.03
CA LYS A 192 11.99 -13.20 -1.29
C LYS A 192 11.63 -11.71 -1.23
N THR A 193 11.89 -11.03 -2.34
CA THR A 193 11.40 -9.70 -2.65
C THR A 193 10.54 -9.81 -3.90
N TYR A 194 9.31 -9.31 -3.83
CA TYR A 194 8.39 -9.25 -4.95
C TYR A 194 8.16 -7.79 -5.36
N GLU A 195 8.39 -7.48 -6.63
CA GLU A 195 8.09 -6.17 -7.22
C GLU A 195 6.64 -6.19 -7.76
N LEU A 196 5.71 -5.76 -6.92
CA LEU A 196 4.28 -5.88 -7.19
C LEU A 196 3.78 -4.65 -7.94
N GLY A 197 3.78 -4.71 -9.26
CA GLY A 197 3.19 -3.70 -10.14
C GLY A 197 2.23 -4.34 -11.11
N GLY A 198 1.01 -3.81 -11.23
CA GLY A 198 0.03 -4.31 -12.19
C GLY A 198 0.46 -4.04 -13.64
N GLN A 199 0.15 -4.98 -14.53
CA GLN A 199 0.42 -4.87 -15.97
C GLN A 199 -0.87 -4.59 -16.74
N PRO A 200 -0.81 -3.81 -17.85
CA PRO A 200 0.35 -3.01 -18.30
C PRO A 200 0.55 -1.73 -17.48
N SER A 201 1.75 -1.14 -17.56
CA SER A 201 1.97 0.22 -17.04
C SER A 201 1.16 1.23 -17.83
N LEU A 202 0.65 2.28 -17.18
CA LEU A 202 -0.13 3.35 -17.81
C LEU A 202 0.64 4.67 -17.79
N THR A 203 0.60 5.40 -18.90
CA THR A 203 0.96 6.81 -18.96
C THR A 203 -0.16 7.69 -18.38
N TYR A 204 0.13 8.93 -18.02
CA TYR A 204 -0.91 9.85 -17.55
C TYR A 204 -2.01 10.15 -18.60
N PRO A 205 -1.73 10.25 -19.91
CA PRO A 205 -2.81 10.27 -20.92
C PRO A 205 -3.71 9.03 -20.88
N GLU A 206 -3.15 7.82 -20.70
CA GLU A 206 -3.93 6.58 -20.57
C GLU A 206 -4.73 6.56 -19.26
N ILE A 207 -4.17 7.10 -18.16
CA ILE A 207 -4.88 7.31 -16.90
C ILE A 207 -6.07 8.26 -17.10
N ALA A 208 -5.89 9.38 -17.81
CA ALA A 208 -6.98 10.31 -18.14
C ALA A 208 -8.08 9.62 -18.94
N GLN A 209 -7.75 8.79 -19.93
CA GLN A 209 -8.73 7.99 -20.69
C GLN A 209 -9.50 7.02 -19.78
N ALA A 210 -8.83 6.35 -18.86
CA ALA A 210 -9.48 5.45 -17.89
C ALA A 210 -10.43 6.22 -16.97
N VAL A 211 -10.04 7.40 -16.46
CA VAL A 211 -10.92 8.31 -15.72
C VAL A 211 -12.12 8.72 -16.56
N GLY A 212 -11.90 9.05 -17.84
CA GLY A 212 -12.97 9.36 -18.80
C GLY A 212 -13.98 8.22 -18.96
N THR A 213 -13.51 6.98 -18.99
CA THR A 213 -14.36 5.78 -19.03
C THR A 213 -15.26 5.71 -17.77
N VAL A 214 -14.72 6.02 -16.60
CA VAL A 214 -15.47 5.99 -15.32
C VAL A 214 -16.56 7.05 -15.28
N ILE A 215 -16.29 8.26 -15.79
CA ILE A 215 -17.27 9.36 -15.76
C ILE A 215 -18.18 9.42 -16.99
N GLY A 216 -17.92 8.61 -18.02
CA GLY A 216 -18.68 8.59 -19.27
C GLY A 216 -18.47 9.85 -20.13
N ALA A 217 -17.30 10.47 -20.09
CA ALA A 217 -16.95 11.69 -20.82
C ALA A 217 -15.51 11.64 -21.34
N GLU A 218 -15.20 12.47 -22.35
CA GLU A 218 -13.82 12.64 -22.78
C GLU A 218 -13.02 13.42 -21.73
N VAL A 219 -11.86 12.88 -21.34
CA VAL A 219 -10.93 13.49 -20.38
C VAL A 219 -9.54 13.49 -20.96
N SER A 220 -8.87 14.63 -20.90
CA SER A 220 -7.49 14.78 -21.36
C SER A 220 -6.51 15.01 -20.21
N TYR A 221 -5.26 14.61 -20.41
CA TYR A 221 -4.18 14.94 -19.51
C TYR A 221 -3.60 16.32 -19.83
N VAL A 222 -3.44 17.15 -18.83
CA VAL A 222 -2.76 18.45 -18.92
C VAL A 222 -1.45 18.34 -18.15
N ASN A 223 -0.34 18.17 -18.90
CA ASN A 223 0.99 18.18 -18.32
C ASN A 223 1.39 19.62 -17.96
N GLN A 224 1.74 19.83 -16.70
CA GLN A 224 2.14 21.13 -16.14
C GLN A 224 3.61 21.09 -15.74
N SER A 225 4.22 22.25 -15.52
CA SER A 225 5.46 22.31 -14.72
C SER A 225 5.17 21.91 -13.28
N VAL A 226 6.21 21.54 -12.55
CA VAL A 226 6.07 21.14 -11.13
C VAL A 226 5.45 22.27 -10.30
N GLU A 227 5.87 23.51 -10.56
CA GLU A 227 5.37 24.70 -9.87
C GLU A 227 3.90 24.98 -10.20
N GLU A 228 3.50 24.84 -11.47
CA GLU A 228 2.10 25.00 -11.90
C GLU A 228 1.22 23.91 -11.29
N TYR A 229 1.69 22.65 -11.27
CA TYR A 229 0.94 21.55 -10.67
C TYR A 229 0.80 21.71 -9.15
N GLN A 230 1.85 22.17 -8.46
CA GLN A 230 1.74 22.53 -7.05
C GLN A 230 0.66 23.59 -6.83
N GLN A 231 0.64 24.66 -7.64
CA GLN A 231 -0.38 25.72 -7.53
C GLN A 231 -1.79 25.19 -7.83
N THR A 232 -1.93 24.29 -8.80
CA THR A 232 -3.20 23.62 -9.12
C THR A 232 -3.72 22.83 -7.89
N LEU A 233 -2.85 22.08 -7.22
CA LEU A 233 -3.19 21.33 -6.01
C LEU A 233 -3.54 22.25 -4.83
N GLU A 234 -2.82 23.34 -4.64
CA GLU A 234 -3.13 24.36 -3.63
C GLU A 234 -4.49 25.03 -3.92
N GLY A 235 -4.75 25.35 -5.19
CA GLY A 235 -6.04 25.88 -5.64
C GLY A 235 -7.21 24.91 -5.43
N ALA A 236 -6.95 23.62 -5.42
CA ALA A 236 -7.91 22.56 -5.05
C ALA A 236 -8.05 22.37 -3.54
N GLY A 237 -7.36 23.17 -2.71
CA GLY A 237 -7.51 23.20 -1.25
C GLY A 237 -6.50 22.34 -0.48
N LEU A 238 -5.46 21.81 -1.13
CA LEU A 238 -4.42 21.07 -0.42
C LEU A 238 -3.45 22.03 0.30
N PRO A 239 -2.98 21.70 1.51
CA PRO A 239 -1.90 22.43 2.17
C PRO A 239 -0.63 22.46 1.29
N ALA A 240 0.09 23.58 1.26
CA ALA A 240 1.25 23.81 0.38
C ALA A 240 2.34 22.73 0.52
N GLU A 241 2.57 22.21 1.72
CA GLU A 241 3.54 21.11 1.93
C GLU A 241 3.10 19.80 1.27
N VAL A 242 1.79 19.48 1.35
CA VAL A 242 1.21 18.30 0.71
C VAL A 242 1.21 18.45 -0.81
N ALA A 243 0.84 19.62 -1.32
CA ALA A 243 0.87 19.94 -2.75
C ALA A 243 2.29 19.80 -3.32
N ARG A 244 3.29 20.33 -2.63
CA ARG A 244 4.70 20.19 -3.02
C ARG A 244 5.15 18.73 -3.03
N MET A 245 4.76 17.97 -2.01
CA MET A 245 5.10 16.54 -1.93
C MET A 245 4.51 15.75 -3.09
N ILE A 246 3.24 15.96 -3.42
CA ILE A 246 2.56 15.29 -4.54
C ILE A 246 3.19 15.69 -5.88
N ALA A 247 3.43 16.97 -6.12
CA ALA A 247 4.09 17.44 -7.32
C ALA A 247 5.52 16.86 -7.46
N GLY A 248 6.23 16.69 -6.35
CA GLY A 248 7.53 16.03 -6.30
C GLY A 248 7.47 14.53 -6.64
N TRP A 249 6.37 13.84 -6.32
CA TRP A 249 6.19 12.45 -6.74
C TRP A 249 6.07 12.32 -8.25
N ASP A 250 5.40 13.26 -8.92
CA ASP A 250 5.28 13.25 -10.39
C ASP A 250 6.65 13.38 -11.07
N VAL A 251 7.59 14.14 -10.49
CA VAL A 251 8.99 14.21 -10.98
C VAL A 251 9.67 12.84 -10.90
N ALA A 252 9.50 12.14 -9.78
CA ALA A 252 10.06 10.80 -9.64
C ALA A 252 9.38 9.80 -10.59
N ILE A 253 8.07 9.92 -10.80
CA ILE A 253 7.31 9.10 -11.76
C ILE A 253 7.79 9.37 -13.19
N ALA A 254 8.05 10.63 -13.58
CA ALA A 254 8.67 10.96 -14.84
C ALA A 254 10.05 10.29 -15.05
N GLY A 255 10.78 10.05 -13.95
CA GLY A 255 12.03 9.30 -13.91
C GLY A 255 11.89 7.78 -13.86
N GLY A 256 10.66 7.22 -13.92
CA GLY A 256 10.41 5.78 -13.92
C GLY A 256 10.30 5.15 -12.52
N ALA A 257 10.13 5.94 -11.47
CA ALA A 257 10.11 5.43 -10.08
C ALA A 257 9.00 4.41 -9.80
N LEU A 258 7.90 4.41 -10.58
CA LEU A 258 6.78 3.48 -10.47
C LEU A 258 6.69 2.50 -11.65
N GLU A 259 7.74 2.37 -12.44
CA GLU A 259 7.75 1.46 -13.58
C GLU A 259 8.45 0.15 -13.21
N THR A 260 7.82 -0.97 -13.52
CA THR A 260 8.39 -2.31 -13.36
C THR A 260 7.92 -3.24 -14.47
N ALA A 261 8.80 -4.13 -14.92
CA ALA A 261 8.47 -5.21 -15.85
C ALA A 261 8.07 -6.51 -15.14
N SER A 262 8.04 -6.51 -13.79
CA SER A 262 7.69 -7.70 -13.01
C SER A 262 6.24 -8.12 -13.24
N THR A 263 5.99 -9.42 -13.24
CA THR A 263 4.66 -10.05 -13.23
C THR A 263 4.34 -10.67 -11.87
N ASP A 264 5.14 -10.39 -10.86
CA ASP A 264 5.01 -11.01 -9.53
C ASP A 264 3.61 -10.85 -8.92
N LEU A 265 2.94 -9.72 -9.18
CA LEU A 265 1.58 -9.49 -8.65
C LEU A 265 0.60 -10.50 -9.25
N GLU A 266 0.53 -10.57 -10.58
CA GLU A 266 -0.37 -11.47 -11.31
C GLU A 266 -0.04 -12.94 -11.03
N ASP A 267 1.26 -13.27 -10.91
CA ASP A 267 1.72 -14.63 -10.61
C ASP A 267 1.29 -15.05 -9.19
N LEU A 268 1.34 -14.15 -8.21
CA LEU A 268 0.90 -14.43 -6.84
C LEU A 268 -0.62 -14.58 -6.75
N ILE A 269 -1.38 -13.67 -7.37
CA ILE A 269 -2.85 -13.69 -7.26
C ILE A 269 -3.51 -14.62 -8.29
N GLY A 270 -2.76 -15.13 -9.28
CA GLY A 270 -3.24 -16.10 -10.29
C GLY A 270 -4.22 -15.52 -11.31
N ARG A 271 -4.26 -14.20 -11.48
CA ARG A 271 -5.13 -13.49 -12.42
C ARG A 271 -4.52 -12.13 -12.79
N PRO A 272 -4.98 -11.48 -13.88
CA PRO A 272 -4.62 -10.10 -14.16
C PRO A 272 -4.96 -9.16 -12.99
N ALA A 273 -4.14 -8.14 -12.80
CA ALA A 273 -4.42 -7.07 -11.84
C ALA A 273 -5.69 -6.31 -12.25
N THR A 274 -6.41 -5.80 -11.26
CA THR A 274 -7.59 -4.95 -11.48
C THR A 274 -7.19 -3.68 -12.23
N SER A 275 -7.89 -3.37 -13.31
CA SER A 275 -7.66 -2.17 -14.09
C SER A 275 -7.98 -0.89 -13.30
N LEU A 276 -7.39 0.24 -13.71
CA LEU A 276 -7.67 1.55 -13.11
C LEU A 276 -9.18 1.89 -13.16
N ALA A 277 -9.82 1.67 -14.32
CA ALA A 277 -11.24 1.98 -14.47
C ALA A 277 -12.12 1.14 -13.52
N GLU A 278 -11.83 -0.16 -13.37
CA GLU A 278 -12.54 -1.03 -12.42
C GLU A 278 -12.30 -0.62 -10.97
N ALA A 279 -11.08 -0.23 -10.61
CA ALA A 279 -10.75 0.19 -9.27
C ALA A 279 -11.41 1.51 -8.87
N LEU A 280 -11.58 2.43 -9.81
CA LEU A 280 -12.24 3.73 -9.57
C LEU A 280 -13.77 3.67 -9.69
N ALA A 281 -14.34 2.62 -10.28
CA ALA A 281 -15.78 2.41 -10.38
C ALA A 281 -16.37 1.65 -9.16
N ALA A 282 -15.51 1.06 -8.33
CA ALA A 282 -15.89 0.27 -7.15
C ALA A 282 -16.13 1.17 -5.94
#